data_09f625244b14ba2d3f20d1a35f30587b
#
_entry.id   09f625244b14ba2d3f20d1a35f30587b
#
_cell.length_a   1.000
_cell.length_b   1.000
_cell.length_c   1.000
_cell.angle_alpha   90.00
_cell.angle_beta   90.00
_cell.angle_gamma   90.00
#
_symmetry.space_group_name_H-M   'P 1'
#
loop_
_entity.id
_entity.type
_entity.pdbx_description
1 polymer ?
#
loop_
_entity_poly.entity_id
_entity_poly.type
_entity_poly.pdbx_seq_one_letter_code
_entity_poly.pdbx_strand_id
1 'polypeptide(L)'
;RGHQKMNEKVVNAALLGLGTVGTGVYKVIKSQEQEMTAKLGCQVKITKILVRNLEKASGKVDDPSVLTTDWADIEGDPSIDIVIELIGGIEPARTYILAALKAGKNVVTANKDLIAVHGKEILETARAAQKDFLFEAAVAGGIPIISPLKNSLEANHVTEVMGIVNGTTNFILTKMSQEGMEFSDALALATELGYAEADPTADIEGIDAGRKVAILASVAFNSRVTLDNVHIEGITKITAKDIRYAKEMGCEIKLLGVARCQEDGVEAYVCPMLIPAEHPLASVNDSYNAVFVHGDAVGDTMFYGRGAGELPTASAVAGDVFEVVRNMKADCCGRVGCTCYKTLPVKNMADTHNRYFLRLQVEDRCGVLAEILEHFAKYQASVAQIMQKESKRPDTAEVVVITKLVSEGAFFKVKEELENSASVRKISSMIRVYQK
;
A
#
# COMPACT_ATOMS: atom_id res chain seq x y z
N ARG A 1 11.52 11.05 -51.35
CA ARG A 1 10.21 11.12 -50.64
C ARG A 1 10.45 12.02 -49.46
N GLY A 2 9.85 13.23 -49.50
CA GLY A 2 10.10 14.29 -48.54
C GLY A 2 9.70 13.91 -47.12
N HIS A 3 10.62 14.05 -46.16
CA HIS A 3 10.30 14.17 -44.77
C HIS A 3 9.56 15.51 -44.60
N GLN A 4 8.22 15.46 -44.60
CA GLN A 4 7.43 16.54 -44.02
C GLN A 4 7.89 16.69 -42.57
N LYS A 5 8.47 17.84 -42.23
CA LYS A 5 8.66 18.25 -40.83
C LYS A 5 7.26 18.26 -40.21
N MET A 6 6.91 17.19 -39.49
CA MET A 6 5.77 17.22 -38.59
C MET A 6 6.06 18.34 -37.60
N ASN A 7 5.18 19.32 -37.54
CA ASN A 7 5.15 20.29 -36.46
C ASN A 7 5.05 19.46 -35.17
N GLU A 8 6.14 19.33 -34.42
CA GLU A 8 6.19 18.57 -33.19
C GLU A 8 5.27 19.27 -32.18
N LYS A 9 4.06 18.73 -32.00
CA LYS A 9 3.14 19.21 -31.00
C LYS A 9 3.82 19.05 -29.65
N VAL A 10 3.99 20.14 -28.89
CA VAL A 10 4.53 20.13 -27.54
C VAL A 10 3.37 19.97 -26.57
N VAL A 11 3.46 19.02 -25.65
CA VAL A 11 2.56 18.88 -24.51
C VAL A 11 3.21 19.52 -23.30
N ASN A 12 2.55 20.51 -22.72
CA ASN A 12 3.07 21.26 -21.58
C ASN A 12 2.53 20.70 -20.28
N ALA A 13 3.42 20.43 -19.33
CA ALA A 13 3.08 19.98 -18.01
C ALA A 13 3.48 21.01 -16.94
N ALA A 14 2.66 21.16 -15.93
CA ALA A 14 3.00 21.86 -14.70
C ALA A 14 3.26 20.84 -13.58
N LEU A 15 4.30 21.05 -12.78
CA LEU A 15 4.66 20.22 -11.65
C LEU A 15 4.33 20.95 -10.36
N LEU A 16 3.53 20.36 -9.50
CA LEU A 16 3.21 20.89 -8.18
C LEU A 16 4.07 20.19 -7.11
N GLY A 17 5.06 20.90 -6.61
CA GLY A 17 6.01 20.40 -5.63
C GLY A 17 7.32 19.86 -6.24
N LEU A 18 8.45 20.30 -5.69
CA LEU A 18 9.81 19.92 -6.08
C LEU A 18 10.55 19.29 -4.89
N GLY A 19 9.82 18.40 -4.18
CA GLY A 19 10.38 17.51 -3.15
C GLY A 19 11.17 16.35 -3.78
N THR A 20 11.38 15.27 -3.03
CA THR A 20 12.09 14.08 -3.53
C THR A 20 11.49 13.55 -4.82
N VAL A 21 10.20 13.24 -4.82
CA VAL A 21 9.52 12.69 -6.01
C VAL A 21 9.46 13.70 -7.15
N GLY A 22 9.10 14.97 -6.87
CA GLY A 22 9.03 16.01 -7.90
C GLY A 22 10.37 16.27 -8.57
N THR A 23 11.46 16.27 -7.82
CA THR A 23 12.81 16.35 -8.39
C THR A 23 13.13 15.15 -9.28
N GLY A 24 12.74 13.95 -8.85
CA GLY A 24 12.88 12.73 -9.66
C GLY A 24 12.09 12.81 -10.97
N VAL A 25 10.84 13.27 -10.93
CA VAL A 25 9.99 13.43 -12.13
C VAL A 25 10.61 14.44 -13.11
N TYR A 26 11.08 15.59 -12.60
CA TYR A 26 11.78 16.57 -13.43
C TYR A 26 12.99 15.95 -14.12
N LYS A 27 13.83 15.22 -13.37
CA LYS A 27 15.03 14.55 -13.90
C LYS A 27 14.66 13.48 -14.94
N VAL A 28 13.65 12.63 -14.67
CA VAL A 28 13.25 11.55 -15.59
C VAL A 28 12.72 12.11 -16.89
N ILE A 29 11.77 13.05 -16.84
CA ILE A 29 11.19 13.66 -18.05
C ILE A 29 12.29 14.34 -18.89
N LYS A 30 13.21 15.04 -18.23
CA LYS A 30 14.30 15.74 -18.94
C LYS A 30 15.34 14.78 -19.52
N SER A 31 15.83 13.82 -18.74
CA SER A 31 16.87 12.88 -19.20
C SER A 31 16.36 11.94 -20.30
N GLN A 32 15.06 11.67 -20.33
CA GLN A 32 14.42 10.78 -21.29
C GLN A 32 13.72 11.53 -22.44
N GLU A 33 13.89 12.84 -22.58
CA GLU A 33 13.14 13.69 -23.51
C GLU A 33 13.18 13.15 -24.95
N GLN A 34 14.35 12.76 -25.45
CA GLN A 34 14.49 12.24 -26.82
C GLN A 34 13.76 10.91 -27.01
N GLU A 35 13.90 10.00 -26.04
CA GLU A 35 13.26 8.69 -26.11
C GLU A 35 11.74 8.80 -25.93
N MET A 36 11.28 9.67 -25.01
CA MET A 36 9.87 10.00 -24.83
C MET A 36 9.29 10.57 -26.12
N THR A 37 9.97 11.52 -26.74
CA THR A 37 9.55 12.12 -28.02
C THR A 37 9.44 11.07 -29.11
N ALA A 38 10.41 10.16 -29.21
CA ALA A 38 10.37 9.08 -30.20
C ALA A 38 9.18 8.13 -29.98
N LYS A 39 8.89 7.78 -28.71
CA LYS A 39 7.77 6.89 -28.35
C LYS A 39 6.40 7.55 -28.48
N LEU A 40 6.30 8.83 -28.15
CA LEU A 40 5.04 9.58 -28.14
C LEU A 40 4.76 10.29 -29.46
N GLY A 41 5.81 10.59 -30.25
CA GLY A 41 5.71 11.43 -31.44
C GLY A 41 5.36 12.89 -31.14
N CYS A 42 5.67 13.38 -29.93
CA CYS A 42 5.56 14.76 -29.50
C CYS A 42 6.48 14.97 -28.28
N GLN A 43 6.90 16.22 -28.05
CA GLN A 43 7.67 16.58 -26.86
C GLN A 43 6.75 16.75 -25.66
N VAL A 44 7.24 16.38 -24.47
CA VAL A 44 6.61 16.72 -23.17
C VAL A 44 7.58 17.65 -22.44
N LYS A 45 7.09 18.83 -22.04
CA LYS A 45 7.89 19.82 -21.35
C LYS A 45 7.26 20.23 -20.02
N ILE A 46 8.07 20.30 -18.97
CA ILE A 46 7.66 20.94 -17.72
C ILE A 46 7.90 22.45 -17.87
N THR A 47 6.82 23.19 -18.03
CA THR A 47 6.85 24.65 -18.30
C THR A 47 6.63 25.49 -17.05
N LYS A 48 6.02 24.93 -16.01
CA LYS A 48 5.80 25.57 -14.72
C LYS A 48 6.03 24.60 -13.58
N ILE A 49 6.61 25.09 -12.48
CA ILE A 49 6.82 24.29 -11.25
C ILE A 49 6.40 25.14 -10.05
N LEU A 50 5.33 24.72 -9.38
CA LEU A 50 4.86 25.38 -8.17
C LEU A 50 5.70 24.94 -6.96
N VAL A 51 6.30 25.89 -6.25
CA VAL A 51 7.12 25.65 -5.06
C VAL A 51 6.80 26.66 -3.96
N ARG A 52 7.10 26.31 -2.71
CA ARG A 52 6.93 27.24 -1.57
C ARG A 52 8.08 28.23 -1.44
N ASN A 53 9.25 27.89 -1.92
CA ASN A 53 10.48 28.69 -1.77
C ASN A 53 11.32 28.60 -3.05
N LEU A 54 11.43 29.73 -3.75
CA LEU A 54 12.14 29.83 -5.03
C LEU A 54 13.65 29.60 -4.86
N GLU A 55 14.26 30.15 -3.80
CA GLU A 55 15.72 30.03 -3.57
C GLU A 55 16.14 28.56 -3.38
N LYS A 56 15.38 27.82 -2.55
CA LYS A 56 15.60 26.39 -2.34
C LYS A 56 15.41 25.56 -3.60
N ALA A 57 14.51 25.99 -4.49
CA ALA A 57 14.14 25.26 -5.69
C ALA A 57 15.07 25.55 -6.86
N SER A 58 15.64 26.76 -6.93
CA SER A 58 16.44 27.23 -8.07
C SER A 58 17.64 26.33 -8.41
N GLY A 59 18.29 25.77 -7.39
CA GLY A 59 19.41 24.82 -7.59
C GLY A 59 19.01 23.42 -8.05
N LYS A 60 17.72 23.11 -8.18
CA LYS A 60 17.21 21.79 -8.58
C LYS A 60 16.73 21.74 -10.02
N VAL A 61 16.68 22.87 -10.70
CA VAL A 61 16.23 23.02 -12.10
C VAL A 61 17.30 23.74 -12.91
N ASP A 62 17.35 23.47 -14.22
CA ASP A 62 18.35 24.17 -15.07
C ASP A 62 17.88 25.55 -15.50
N ASP A 63 16.56 25.77 -15.57
CA ASP A 63 15.96 27.04 -15.90
C ASP A 63 15.03 27.49 -14.74
N PRO A 64 15.51 28.40 -13.86
CA PRO A 64 14.70 28.92 -12.76
C PRO A 64 13.44 29.70 -13.20
N SER A 65 13.32 30.10 -14.46
CA SER A 65 12.15 30.85 -14.97
C SER A 65 10.86 30.00 -14.98
N VAL A 66 10.97 28.68 -14.89
CA VAL A 66 9.83 27.77 -14.77
C VAL A 66 9.24 27.73 -13.36
N LEU A 67 9.95 28.26 -12.35
CA LEU A 67 9.52 28.26 -10.96
C LEU A 67 8.47 29.36 -10.69
N THR A 68 7.43 29.01 -9.94
CA THR A 68 6.45 29.94 -9.42
C THR A 68 6.04 29.60 -7.99
N THR A 69 5.57 30.59 -7.24
CA THR A 69 4.91 30.42 -5.94
C THR A 69 3.40 30.64 -6.02
N ASP A 70 2.90 31.04 -7.19
CA ASP A 70 1.49 31.35 -7.39
C ASP A 70 0.79 30.27 -8.22
N TRP A 71 -0.26 29.70 -7.66
CA TRP A 71 -1.10 28.71 -8.37
C TRP A 71 -1.81 29.33 -9.57
N ALA A 72 -2.16 30.62 -9.53
CA ALA A 72 -2.83 31.30 -10.63
C ALA A 72 -2.03 31.27 -11.95
N ASP A 73 -0.70 31.22 -11.88
CA ASP A 73 0.19 31.08 -13.05
C ASP A 73 0.02 29.75 -13.78
N ILE A 74 -0.57 28.75 -13.10
CA ILE A 74 -0.81 27.39 -13.63
C ILE A 74 -2.28 27.21 -13.99
N GLU A 75 -3.18 27.60 -13.08
CA GLU A 75 -4.62 27.46 -13.28
C GLU A 75 -5.09 28.22 -14.52
N GLY A 76 -4.70 29.47 -14.63
CA GLY A 76 -5.11 30.39 -15.70
C GLY A 76 -4.36 30.19 -17.02
N ASP A 77 -3.31 29.40 -17.09
CA ASP A 77 -2.54 29.20 -18.31
C ASP A 77 -3.19 28.13 -19.22
N PRO A 78 -3.79 28.51 -20.35
CA PRO A 78 -4.44 27.58 -21.27
C PRO A 78 -3.44 26.69 -22.05
N SER A 79 -2.16 27.02 -22.01
CA SER A 79 -1.12 26.22 -22.67
C SER A 79 -0.70 24.99 -21.90
N ILE A 80 -1.05 24.89 -20.60
CA ILE A 80 -0.75 23.75 -19.76
C ILE A 80 -1.81 22.67 -19.96
N ASP A 81 -1.38 21.52 -20.43
CA ASP A 81 -2.21 20.35 -20.74
C ASP A 81 -2.35 19.39 -19.56
N ILE A 82 -1.28 19.26 -18.76
CA ILE A 82 -1.16 18.27 -17.67
C ILE A 82 -0.68 18.95 -16.40
N VAL A 83 -1.31 18.62 -15.27
CA VAL A 83 -0.86 18.97 -13.93
C VAL A 83 -0.38 17.72 -13.21
N ILE A 84 0.87 17.72 -12.75
CA ILE A 84 1.49 16.63 -12.00
C ILE A 84 1.56 17.06 -10.53
N GLU A 85 0.69 16.51 -9.68
CA GLU A 85 0.58 16.87 -8.26
C GLU A 85 1.44 15.96 -7.41
N LEU A 86 2.43 16.54 -6.71
CA LEU A 86 3.38 15.85 -5.83
C LEU A 86 3.66 16.66 -4.54
N ILE A 87 2.67 17.46 -4.12
CA ILE A 87 2.75 18.25 -2.88
C ILE A 87 2.53 17.36 -1.66
N GLY A 88 1.60 16.39 -1.78
CA GLY A 88 1.16 15.53 -0.69
C GLY A 88 0.18 16.24 0.28
N GLY A 89 -0.39 15.44 1.20
CA GLY A 89 -1.44 15.91 2.11
C GLY A 89 -2.79 16.10 1.41
N ILE A 90 -3.77 16.65 2.13
CA ILE A 90 -5.12 16.84 1.59
C ILE A 90 -5.24 18.22 0.94
N GLU A 91 -5.00 19.28 1.71
CA GLU A 91 -5.03 20.66 1.20
C GLU A 91 -3.60 21.24 1.16
N PRO A 92 -3.24 22.03 0.17
CA PRO A 92 -4.08 22.54 -0.94
C PRO A 92 -4.19 21.60 -2.16
N ALA A 93 -3.64 20.39 -2.10
CA ALA A 93 -3.60 19.47 -3.24
C ALA A 93 -4.99 19.20 -3.84
N ARG A 94 -6.00 18.95 -2.98
CA ARG A 94 -7.39 18.73 -3.41
C ARG A 94 -7.93 19.93 -4.19
N THR A 95 -7.78 21.13 -3.64
CA THR A 95 -8.23 22.37 -4.28
C THR A 95 -7.60 22.53 -5.67
N TYR A 96 -6.29 22.33 -5.78
CA TYR A 96 -5.56 22.49 -7.05
C TYR A 96 -5.94 21.43 -8.08
N ILE A 97 -6.09 20.18 -7.68
CA ILE A 97 -6.52 19.10 -8.59
C ILE A 97 -7.91 19.36 -9.13
N LEU A 98 -8.87 19.72 -8.26
CA LEU A 98 -10.24 20.00 -8.70
C LEU A 98 -10.31 21.21 -9.63
N ALA A 99 -9.52 22.26 -9.35
CA ALA A 99 -9.42 23.44 -10.21
C ALA A 99 -8.80 23.09 -11.57
N ALA A 100 -7.70 22.33 -11.59
CA ALA A 100 -7.05 21.87 -12.82
C ALA A 100 -8.00 21.08 -13.72
N LEU A 101 -8.72 20.11 -13.16
CA LEU A 101 -9.69 19.30 -13.89
C LEU A 101 -10.82 20.18 -14.48
N LYS A 102 -11.37 21.11 -13.70
CA LYS A 102 -12.41 22.04 -14.15
C LYS A 102 -11.90 23.01 -15.22
N ALA A 103 -10.62 23.38 -15.16
CA ALA A 103 -9.96 24.17 -16.22
C ALA A 103 -9.60 23.35 -17.47
N GLY A 104 -10.00 22.07 -17.55
CA GLY A 104 -9.79 21.21 -18.71
C GLY A 104 -8.38 20.63 -18.80
N LYS A 105 -7.61 20.60 -17.71
CA LYS A 105 -6.28 19.98 -17.64
C LYS A 105 -6.38 18.54 -17.18
N ASN A 106 -5.54 17.64 -17.70
CA ASN A 106 -5.37 16.30 -17.17
C ASN A 106 -4.53 16.33 -15.89
N VAL A 107 -4.70 15.35 -15.02
CA VAL A 107 -4.00 15.32 -13.74
C VAL A 107 -3.35 13.96 -13.49
N VAL A 108 -2.10 13.98 -13.03
CA VAL A 108 -1.35 12.83 -12.53
C VAL A 108 -0.92 13.10 -11.09
N THR A 109 -1.06 12.14 -10.20
CA THR A 109 -0.70 12.32 -8.78
C THR A 109 -0.10 11.06 -8.16
N ALA A 110 0.71 11.23 -7.11
CA ALA A 110 1.19 10.17 -6.22
C ALA A 110 0.54 10.23 -4.81
N ASN A 111 -0.48 11.05 -4.63
CA ASN A 111 -1.05 11.44 -3.34
C ASN A 111 -2.07 10.42 -2.83
N LYS A 112 -1.58 9.37 -2.20
CA LYS A 112 -2.42 8.30 -1.62
C LYS A 112 -3.41 8.79 -0.57
N ASP A 113 -2.99 9.79 0.25
CA ASP A 113 -3.83 10.33 1.32
C ASP A 113 -5.09 10.99 0.74
N LEU A 114 -4.89 11.77 -0.29
CA LEU A 114 -5.98 12.45 -0.99
C LEU A 114 -6.93 11.46 -1.68
N ILE A 115 -6.38 10.43 -2.34
CA ILE A 115 -7.19 9.43 -3.05
C ILE A 115 -7.99 8.57 -2.07
N ALA A 116 -7.39 8.16 -0.96
CA ALA A 116 -8.09 7.36 0.05
C ALA A 116 -9.31 8.10 0.66
N VAL A 117 -9.24 9.43 0.81
CA VAL A 117 -10.30 10.24 1.43
C VAL A 117 -11.24 10.85 0.40
N HIS A 118 -10.71 11.51 -0.64
CA HIS A 118 -11.45 12.31 -1.62
C HIS A 118 -11.47 11.73 -3.04
N GLY A 119 -11.00 10.50 -3.23
CA GLY A 119 -10.89 9.89 -4.55
C GLY A 119 -12.20 9.85 -5.34
N LYS A 120 -13.36 9.69 -4.67
CA LYS A 120 -14.66 9.71 -5.33
C LYS A 120 -14.93 11.06 -6.01
N GLU A 121 -14.84 12.15 -5.24
CA GLU A 121 -15.08 13.53 -5.73
C GLU A 121 -14.18 13.88 -6.91
N ILE A 122 -12.90 13.53 -6.81
CA ILE A 122 -11.90 13.83 -7.84
C ILE A 122 -12.17 13.03 -9.12
N LEU A 123 -12.43 11.72 -9.00
CA LEU A 123 -12.72 10.86 -10.14
C LEU A 123 -14.05 11.24 -10.84
N GLU A 124 -15.06 11.65 -10.07
CA GLU A 124 -16.33 12.16 -10.62
C GLU A 124 -16.09 13.51 -11.36
N THR A 125 -15.26 14.39 -10.80
CA THR A 125 -14.89 15.65 -11.45
C THR A 125 -14.10 15.41 -12.74
N ALA A 126 -13.13 14.51 -12.72
CA ALA A 126 -12.36 14.14 -13.90
C ALA A 126 -13.26 13.56 -15.01
N ARG A 127 -14.19 12.67 -14.64
CA ARG A 127 -15.20 12.12 -15.57
C ARG A 127 -16.08 13.20 -16.18
N ALA A 128 -16.59 14.12 -15.36
CA ALA A 128 -17.44 15.23 -15.84
C ALA A 128 -16.68 16.16 -16.79
N ALA A 129 -15.39 16.36 -16.56
CA ALA A 129 -14.51 17.17 -17.41
C ALA A 129 -13.97 16.40 -18.64
N GLN A 130 -14.23 15.11 -18.76
CA GLN A 130 -13.63 14.24 -19.78
C GLN A 130 -12.09 14.33 -19.80
N LYS A 131 -11.48 14.29 -18.61
CA LYS A 131 -10.02 14.35 -18.42
C LYS A 131 -9.51 13.11 -17.71
N ASP A 132 -8.26 12.80 -17.95
CA ASP A 132 -7.57 11.75 -17.22
C ASP A 132 -7.21 12.23 -15.81
N PHE A 133 -7.43 11.34 -14.84
CA PHE A 133 -6.89 11.42 -13.49
C PHE A 133 -6.21 10.09 -13.17
N LEU A 134 -4.87 10.07 -13.26
CA LEU A 134 -4.05 8.88 -13.08
C LEU A 134 -3.23 8.97 -11.80
N PHE A 135 -3.01 7.82 -11.15
CA PHE A 135 -2.42 7.77 -9.82
C PHE A 135 -1.64 6.48 -9.54
N GLU A 136 -0.95 5.94 -10.56
CA GLU A 136 -0.14 4.72 -10.41
C GLU A 136 0.82 4.81 -9.22
N ALA A 137 1.51 5.93 -9.09
CA ALA A 137 2.49 6.16 -8.04
C ALA A 137 1.92 6.28 -6.61
N ALA A 138 0.60 6.32 -6.44
CA ALA A 138 -0.03 6.40 -5.13
C ALA A 138 0.07 5.09 -4.32
N VAL A 139 0.24 3.95 -5.01
CA VAL A 139 0.37 2.64 -4.36
C VAL A 139 1.60 1.92 -4.89
N ALA A 140 2.39 1.36 -3.98
CA ALA A 140 3.58 0.56 -4.29
C ALA A 140 4.66 1.29 -5.13
N GLY A 141 4.67 2.62 -5.14
CA GLY A 141 5.72 3.47 -5.72
C GLY A 141 6.05 3.15 -7.16
N GLY A 142 7.20 2.50 -7.41
CA GLY A 142 7.65 2.14 -8.75
C GLY A 142 7.05 0.85 -9.32
N ILE A 143 6.22 0.14 -8.56
CA ILE A 143 5.58 -1.11 -8.98
C ILE A 143 4.28 -0.78 -9.73
N PRO A 144 4.12 -1.16 -11.00
CA PRO A 144 2.85 -0.97 -11.70
C PRO A 144 1.79 -1.94 -11.15
N ILE A 145 0.71 -1.42 -10.58
CA ILE A 145 -0.39 -2.21 -10.02
C ILE A 145 -1.78 -1.64 -10.33
N ILE A 146 -1.94 -0.31 -10.28
CA ILE A 146 -3.24 0.32 -10.55
C ILE A 146 -3.63 0.12 -12.02
N SER A 147 -2.72 0.42 -12.94
CA SER A 147 -2.95 0.22 -14.37
C SER A 147 -3.14 -1.26 -14.75
N PRO A 148 -2.34 -2.21 -14.28
CA PRO A 148 -2.61 -3.64 -14.47
C PRO A 148 -3.99 -4.08 -13.99
N LEU A 149 -4.43 -3.66 -12.81
CA LEU A 149 -5.75 -4.00 -12.29
C LEU A 149 -6.89 -3.41 -13.15
N LYS A 150 -6.70 -2.21 -13.70
CA LYS A 150 -7.70 -1.51 -14.52
C LYS A 150 -7.70 -1.90 -15.99
N ASN A 151 -6.64 -2.52 -16.50
CA ASN A 151 -6.47 -2.83 -17.92
C ASN A 151 -6.11 -4.31 -18.14
N SER A 152 -4.92 -4.75 -17.71
CA SER A 152 -4.39 -6.08 -18.07
C SER A 152 -5.14 -7.22 -17.38
N LEU A 153 -5.62 -7.01 -16.17
CA LEU A 153 -6.33 -7.99 -15.37
C LEU A 153 -7.86 -7.81 -15.40
N GLU A 154 -8.38 -6.85 -16.17
CA GLU A 154 -9.80 -6.48 -16.19
C GLU A 154 -10.72 -7.63 -16.62
N ALA A 155 -10.22 -8.57 -17.43
CA ALA A 155 -10.97 -9.75 -17.84
C ALA A 155 -11.09 -10.84 -16.77
N ASN A 156 -10.51 -10.63 -15.57
CA ASN A 156 -10.56 -11.56 -14.45
C ASN A 156 -11.56 -11.10 -13.39
N HIS A 157 -12.15 -12.07 -12.72
CA HIS A 157 -12.76 -11.81 -11.41
C HIS A 157 -11.67 -11.89 -10.35
N VAL A 158 -11.19 -10.72 -9.91
CA VAL A 158 -10.17 -10.64 -8.85
C VAL A 158 -10.85 -10.93 -7.50
N THR A 159 -10.39 -11.96 -6.80
CA THR A 159 -10.94 -12.37 -5.50
C THR A 159 -10.05 -12.01 -4.32
N GLU A 160 -8.74 -11.86 -4.55
CA GLU A 160 -7.79 -11.47 -3.50
C GLU A 160 -6.71 -10.54 -4.05
N VAL A 161 -6.42 -9.50 -3.28
CA VAL A 161 -5.21 -8.69 -3.42
C VAL A 161 -4.52 -8.65 -2.07
N MET A 162 -3.26 -9.07 -2.04
CA MET A 162 -2.47 -9.11 -0.82
C MET A 162 -1.09 -8.51 -1.09
N GLY A 163 -0.54 -7.70 -0.16
CA GLY A 163 0.74 -7.08 -0.44
C GLY A 163 1.55 -6.69 0.77
N ILE A 164 2.87 -6.70 0.56
CA ILE A 164 3.84 -5.98 1.37
C ILE A 164 3.96 -4.60 0.72
N VAL A 165 3.26 -3.62 1.28
CA VAL A 165 3.11 -2.28 0.66
C VAL A 165 3.76 -1.16 1.47
N ASN A 166 4.52 -1.52 2.51
CA ASN A 166 5.32 -0.59 3.29
C ASN A 166 6.76 -1.11 3.43
N GLY A 167 7.72 -0.39 2.88
CA GLY A 167 9.14 -0.79 2.85
C GLY A 167 9.82 -0.72 4.21
N THR A 168 9.46 0.26 5.04
CA THR A 168 10.04 0.45 6.38
C THR A 168 9.75 -0.75 7.28
N THR A 169 8.49 -1.16 7.36
CA THR A 169 8.08 -2.32 8.18
C THR A 169 8.64 -3.62 7.65
N ASN A 170 8.70 -3.79 6.33
CA ASN A 170 9.33 -4.98 5.76
C ASN A 170 10.83 -5.05 6.04
N PHE A 171 11.54 -3.92 5.99
CA PHE A 171 12.95 -3.84 6.38
C PHE A 171 13.15 -4.25 7.85
N ILE A 172 12.36 -3.67 8.77
CA ILE A 172 12.42 -3.98 10.19
C ILE A 172 12.21 -5.49 10.44
N LEU A 173 11.12 -6.06 9.90
CA LEU A 173 10.82 -7.49 10.06
C LEU A 173 11.89 -8.38 9.40
N THR A 174 12.50 -7.95 8.29
CA THR A 174 13.61 -8.66 7.66
C THR A 174 14.83 -8.70 8.58
N LYS A 175 15.22 -7.57 9.20
CA LYS A 175 16.34 -7.52 10.15
C LYS A 175 16.09 -8.35 11.41
N MET A 176 14.88 -8.27 11.95
CA MET A 176 14.47 -9.13 13.07
C MET A 176 14.53 -10.63 12.70
N SER A 177 14.14 -10.98 11.48
CA SER A 177 14.14 -12.36 11.00
C SER A 177 15.54 -12.87 10.67
N GLN A 178 16.32 -12.13 9.88
CA GLN A 178 17.61 -12.63 9.37
C GLN A 178 18.76 -12.45 10.37
N GLU A 179 18.75 -11.37 11.14
CA GLU A 179 19.82 -11.00 12.06
C GLU A 179 19.46 -11.23 13.53
N GLY A 180 18.21 -11.60 13.83
CA GLY A 180 17.74 -11.87 15.20
C GLY A 180 17.62 -10.61 16.06
N MET A 181 17.53 -9.43 15.42
CA MET A 181 17.44 -8.15 16.12
C MET A 181 16.12 -8.03 16.90
N GLU A 182 16.15 -7.30 18.00
CA GLU A 182 14.91 -6.86 18.65
C GLU A 182 14.28 -5.71 17.83
N PHE A 183 12.98 -5.51 17.99
CA PHE A 183 12.24 -4.49 17.24
C PHE A 183 12.84 -3.08 17.36
N SER A 184 13.23 -2.68 18.59
CA SER A 184 13.82 -1.36 18.84
C SER A 184 15.12 -1.13 18.07
N ASP A 185 15.98 -2.16 17.99
CA ASP A 185 17.26 -2.08 17.34
C ASP A 185 17.10 -2.04 15.81
N ALA A 186 16.18 -2.85 15.28
CA ALA A 186 15.85 -2.85 13.86
C ALA A 186 15.21 -1.52 13.41
N LEU A 187 14.37 -0.91 14.25
CA LEU A 187 13.80 0.41 13.99
C LEU A 187 14.88 1.51 14.01
N ALA A 188 15.78 1.48 15.00
CA ALA A 188 16.90 2.42 15.07
C ALA A 188 17.78 2.34 13.81
N LEU A 189 18.10 1.13 13.36
CA LEU A 189 18.85 0.91 12.12
C LEU A 189 18.07 1.41 10.89
N ALA A 190 16.76 1.19 10.82
CA ALA A 190 15.93 1.72 9.74
C ALA A 190 15.96 3.25 9.67
N THR A 191 15.97 3.92 10.83
CA THR A 191 16.07 5.38 10.94
C THR A 191 17.45 5.87 10.50
N GLU A 192 18.52 5.23 10.96
CA GLU A 192 19.91 5.56 10.58
C GLU A 192 20.12 5.47 9.06
N LEU A 193 19.56 4.44 8.43
CA LEU A 193 19.67 4.23 6.99
C LEU A 193 18.68 5.05 6.16
N GLY A 194 17.79 5.84 6.82
CA GLY A 194 16.81 6.70 6.15
C GLY A 194 15.59 5.98 5.59
N TYR A 195 15.33 4.75 6.01
CA TYR A 195 14.09 4.03 5.68
C TYR A 195 12.93 4.46 6.57
N ALA A 196 13.18 4.87 7.81
CA ALA A 196 12.19 5.42 8.73
C ALA A 196 12.46 6.91 8.96
N GLU A 197 11.40 7.70 9.02
CA GLU A 197 11.43 9.11 9.41
C GLU A 197 11.56 9.24 10.94
N ALA A 198 11.77 10.48 11.44
CA ALA A 198 11.85 10.75 12.87
C ALA A 198 10.57 10.36 13.63
N ASP A 199 9.41 10.48 12.98
CA ASP A 199 8.13 9.92 13.45
C ASP A 199 7.69 8.78 12.52
N PRO A 200 8.02 7.53 12.84
CA PRO A 200 7.69 6.38 12.02
C PRO A 200 6.28 5.81 12.26
N THR A 201 5.46 6.48 13.07
CA THR A 201 4.16 5.95 13.56
C THR A 201 3.26 5.49 12.42
N ALA A 202 3.15 6.26 11.33
CA ALA A 202 2.32 5.90 10.20
C ALA A 202 2.76 4.58 9.53
N ASP A 203 4.05 4.27 9.57
CA ASP A 203 4.61 3.03 9.04
C ASP A 203 4.41 1.88 10.02
N ILE A 204 4.96 1.99 11.24
CA ILE A 204 5.02 0.88 12.19
C ILE A 204 3.66 0.49 12.77
N GLU A 205 2.69 1.40 12.80
CA GLU A 205 1.30 1.12 13.18
C GLU A 205 0.43 0.71 11.97
N GLY A 206 1.00 0.64 10.74
CA GLY A 206 0.33 0.11 9.55
C GLY A 206 -0.60 1.08 8.83
N ILE A 207 -0.66 2.36 9.23
CA ILE A 207 -1.59 3.36 8.68
C ILE A 207 -1.30 3.64 7.20
N ASP A 208 -0.01 3.75 6.84
CA ASP A 208 0.42 3.92 5.44
C ASP A 208 -0.06 2.74 4.57
N ALA A 209 0.12 1.51 5.06
CA ALA A 209 -0.36 0.31 4.37
C ALA A 209 -1.90 0.30 4.27
N GLY A 210 -2.61 0.75 5.31
CA GLY A 210 -4.07 0.84 5.31
C GLY A 210 -4.63 1.72 4.20
N ARG A 211 -4.03 2.89 3.96
CA ARG A 211 -4.40 3.79 2.86
C ARG A 211 -4.24 3.12 1.50
N LYS A 212 -3.14 2.40 1.31
CA LYS A 212 -2.87 1.68 0.06
C LYS A 212 -3.83 0.51 -0.15
N VAL A 213 -4.17 -0.23 0.91
CA VAL A 213 -5.16 -1.32 0.86
C VAL A 213 -6.54 -0.80 0.47
N ALA A 214 -6.98 0.33 1.03
CA ALA A 214 -8.26 0.95 0.66
C ALA A 214 -8.33 1.26 -0.84
N ILE A 215 -7.23 1.80 -1.41
CA ILE A 215 -7.13 2.09 -2.85
C ILE A 215 -7.12 0.79 -3.66
N LEU A 216 -6.29 -0.19 -3.28
CA LEU A 216 -6.20 -1.48 -3.97
C LEU A 216 -7.53 -2.22 -3.99
N ALA A 217 -8.21 -2.32 -2.83
CA ALA A 217 -9.51 -2.95 -2.72
C ALA A 217 -10.55 -2.24 -3.60
N SER A 218 -10.56 -0.90 -3.60
CA SER A 218 -11.49 -0.13 -4.42
C SER A 218 -11.30 -0.40 -5.91
N VAL A 219 -10.07 -0.46 -6.37
CA VAL A 219 -9.75 -0.69 -7.78
C VAL A 219 -10.00 -2.14 -8.18
N ALA A 220 -9.52 -3.10 -7.38
CA ALA A 220 -9.59 -4.52 -7.69
C ALA A 220 -11.03 -5.07 -7.69
N PHE A 221 -11.87 -4.59 -6.77
CA PHE A 221 -13.23 -5.13 -6.61
C PHE A 221 -14.31 -4.23 -7.21
N ASN A 222 -13.91 -3.13 -7.82
CA ASN A 222 -14.82 -2.16 -8.44
C ASN A 222 -15.88 -1.61 -7.47
N SER A 223 -15.54 -1.51 -6.20
CA SER A 223 -16.41 -1.04 -5.12
C SER A 223 -15.64 -0.11 -4.19
N ARG A 224 -16.26 0.95 -3.72
CA ARG A 224 -15.59 1.92 -2.85
C ARG A 224 -15.28 1.33 -1.48
N VAL A 225 -14.00 1.27 -1.13
CA VAL A 225 -13.48 0.98 0.21
C VAL A 225 -12.72 2.21 0.69
N THR A 226 -13.05 2.72 1.87
CA THR A 226 -12.38 3.87 2.50
C THR A 226 -11.42 3.41 3.58
N LEU A 227 -10.56 4.30 4.06
CA LEU A 227 -9.63 3.98 5.15
C LEU A 227 -10.36 3.51 6.41
N ASP A 228 -11.51 4.12 6.72
CA ASP A 228 -12.33 3.76 7.88
C ASP A 228 -12.89 2.33 7.81
N ASN A 229 -12.90 1.74 6.64
CA ASN A 229 -13.33 0.36 6.42
C ASN A 229 -12.17 -0.66 6.58
N VAL A 230 -10.93 -0.19 6.70
CA VAL A 230 -9.74 -1.05 6.80
C VAL A 230 -9.39 -1.24 8.26
N HIS A 231 -9.39 -2.49 8.74
CA HIS A 231 -8.85 -2.81 10.05
C HIS A 231 -7.33 -2.76 10.01
N ILE A 232 -6.69 -2.09 10.98
CA ILE A 232 -5.24 -1.85 10.95
C ILE A 232 -4.59 -2.29 12.25
N GLU A 233 -3.58 -3.15 12.13
CA GLU A 233 -2.68 -3.56 13.20
C GLU A 233 -1.24 -3.42 12.74
N GLY A 234 -0.41 -2.72 13.53
CA GLY A 234 1.02 -2.52 13.26
C GLY A 234 1.92 -3.65 13.76
N ILE A 235 3.22 -3.44 13.63
CA ILE A 235 4.27 -4.42 13.98
C ILE A 235 4.89 -4.20 15.36
N THR A 236 4.50 -3.18 16.08
CA THR A 236 5.13 -2.76 17.35
C THR A 236 5.06 -3.83 18.47
N LYS A 237 4.15 -4.79 18.35
CA LYS A 237 3.97 -5.90 19.30
C LYS A 237 4.74 -7.16 18.91
N ILE A 238 5.35 -7.22 17.73
CA ILE A 238 6.10 -8.37 17.25
C ILE A 238 7.46 -8.42 17.96
N THR A 239 7.81 -9.59 18.48
CA THR A 239 9.08 -9.82 19.17
C THR A 239 10.00 -10.75 18.37
N ALA A 240 11.31 -10.66 18.61
CA ALA A 240 12.27 -11.61 18.05
C ALA A 240 11.92 -13.08 18.40
N LYS A 241 11.24 -13.29 19.54
CA LYS A 241 10.78 -14.61 19.95
C LYS A 241 9.65 -15.13 19.05
N ASP A 242 8.71 -14.26 18.64
CA ASP A 242 7.64 -14.63 17.72
C ASP A 242 8.19 -15.04 16.36
N ILE A 243 9.20 -14.31 15.89
CA ILE A 243 9.89 -14.64 14.63
C ILE A 243 10.59 -15.98 14.69
N ARG A 244 11.25 -16.32 15.83
CA ARG A 244 11.86 -17.64 15.98
C ARG A 244 10.82 -18.76 15.92
N TYR A 245 9.67 -18.59 16.56
CA TYR A 245 8.59 -19.58 16.48
C TYR A 245 8.02 -19.70 15.07
N ALA A 246 7.85 -18.57 14.36
CA ALA A 246 7.41 -18.60 12.98
C ALA A 246 8.37 -19.44 12.12
N LYS A 247 9.68 -19.23 12.26
CA LYS A 247 10.71 -20.02 11.53
C LYS A 247 10.70 -21.49 11.88
N GLU A 248 10.57 -21.85 13.16
CA GLU A 248 10.43 -23.24 13.59
C GLU A 248 9.21 -23.95 12.95
N MET A 249 8.20 -23.17 12.56
CA MET A 249 7.00 -23.66 11.88
C MET A 249 7.07 -23.53 10.34
N GLY A 250 8.24 -23.19 9.78
CA GLY A 250 8.40 -22.99 8.34
C GLY A 250 7.65 -21.77 7.81
N CYS A 251 7.48 -20.74 8.64
CA CYS A 251 6.77 -19.50 8.28
C CYS A 251 7.67 -18.26 8.45
N GLU A 252 7.31 -17.21 7.75
CA GLU A 252 7.85 -15.85 7.96
C GLU A 252 6.74 -14.94 8.48
N ILE A 253 7.12 -13.91 9.26
CA ILE A 253 6.19 -12.84 9.68
C ILE A 253 6.36 -11.65 8.75
N LYS A 254 5.27 -11.22 8.12
CA LYS A 254 5.21 -10.03 7.26
C LYS A 254 4.06 -9.14 7.69
N LEU A 255 4.20 -7.82 7.54
CA LEU A 255 3.04 -6.92 7.60
C LEU A 255 2.34 -6.98 6.24
N LEU A 256 1.16 -7.55 6.22
CA LEU A 256 0.39 -7.71 4.99
C LEU A 256 -0.82 -6.80 4.97
N GLY A 257 -0.98 -6.09 3.87
CA GLY A 257 -2.26 -5.53 3.49
C GLY A 257 -3.04 -6.58 2.72
N VAL A 258 -4.25 -6.87 3.15
CA VAL A 258 -5.10 -7.91 2.56
C VAL A 258 -6.45 -7.32 2.20
N ALA A 259 -6.90 -7.58 0.99
CA ALA A 259 -8.25 -7.32 0.54
C ALA A 259 -8.80 -8.57 -0.16
N ARG A 260 -9.97 -9.04 0.25
CA ARG A 260 -10.68 -10.19 -0.33
C ARG A 260 -12.09 -9.81 -0.71
N CYS A 261 -12.56 -10.34 -1.83
CA CYS A 261 -13.94 -10.19 -2.28
C CYS A 261 -14.60 -11.55 -2.31
N GLN A 262 -15.66 -11.70 -1.53
CA GLN A 262 -16.48 -12.90 -1.45
C GLN A 262 -17.94 -12.54 -1.82
N GLU A 263 -18.82 -13.55 -1.92
CA GLU A 263 -20.23 -13.32 -2.28
C GLU A 263 -20.95 -12.39 -1.30
N ASP A 264 -20.57 -12.42 -0.03
CA ASP A 264 -21.18 -11.66 1.07
C ASP A 264 -20.51 -10.31 1.36
N GLY A 265 -19.45 -9.94 0.61
CA GLY A 265 -18.82 -8.62 0.73
C GLY A 265 -17.30 -8.62 0.63
N VAL A 266 -16.72 -7.47 0.96
CA VAL A 266 -15.29 -7.19 0.90
C VAL A 266 -14.70 -7.24 2.32
N GLU A 267 -13.59 -7.93 2.47
CA GLU A 267 -12.72 -7.85 3.64
C GLU A 267 -11.52 -6.97 3.29
N ALA A 268 -11.14 -6.06 4.19
CA ALA A 268 -9.96 -5.22 4.00
C ALA A 268 -9.27 -4.99 5.34
N TYR A 269 -8.00 -5.39 5.45
CA TYR A 269 -7.24 -5.22 6.68
C TYR A 269 -5.73 -5.17 6.45
N VAL A 270 -5.02 -4.63 7.42
CA VAL A 270 -3.56 -4.64 7.53
C VAL A 270 -3.19 -5.26 8.86
N CYS A 271 -2.39 -6.29 8.86
CA CYS A 271 -1.89 -6.90 10.09
C CYS A 271 -0.60 -7.68 9.86
N PRO A 272 0.20 -7.90 10.92
CA PRO A 272 1.24 -8.91 10.91
C PRO A 272 0.62 -10.30 10.70
N MET A 273 1.20 -11.07 9.79
CA MET A 273 0.74 -12.44 9.51
C MET A 273 1.92 -13.41 9.41
N LEU A 274 1.70 -14.62 9.92
CA LEU A 274 2.55 -15.76 9.60
C LEU A 274 2.17 -16.25 8.21
N ILE A 275 3.13 -16.27 7.28
CA ILE A 275 2.95 -16.83 5.94
C ILE A 275 3.90 -18.00 5.73
N PRO A 276 3.49 -19.08 5.06
CA PRO A 276 4.38 -20.19 4.73
C PRO A 276 5.61 -19.71 3.95
N ALA A 277 6.77 -20.30 4.22
CA ALA A 277 8.02 -19.92 3.56
C ALA A 277 7.98 -20.14 2.04
N GLU A 278 7.12 -21.06 1.56
CA GLU A 278 6.89 -21.32 0.14
C GLU A 278 6.03 -20.26 -0.56
N HIS A 279 5.33 -19.42 0.21
CA HIS A 279 4.51 -18.37 -0.38
C HIS A 279 5.40 -17.29 -1.02
N PRO A 280 5.11 -16.82 -2.25
CA PRO A 280 5.96 -15.86 -2.95
C PRO A 280 6.28 -14.59 -2.14
N LEU A 281 5.33 -14.08 -1.35
CA LEU A 281 5.54 -12.91 -0.49
C LEU A 281 6.53 -13.16 0.67
N ALA A 282 6.76 -14.40 1.08
CA ALA A 282 7.71 -14.70 2.15
C ALA A 282 9.15 -14.34 1.77
N SER A 283 9.49 -14.46 0.49
CA SER A 283 10.82 -14.14 -0.06
C SER A 283 11.09 -12.65 -0.26
N VAL A 284 10.09 -11.80 -0.10
CA VAL A 284 10.22 -10.34 -0.26
C VAL A 284 10.87 -9.75 0.99
N ASN A 285 12.12 -9.34 0.88
CA ASN A 285 12.95 -8.87 2.00
C ASN A 285 13.38 -7.41 1.85
N ASP A 286 14.04 -6.90 2.88
CA ASP A 286 14.53 -5.52 2.99
C ASP A 286 13.40 -4.50 2.77
N SER A 287 13.69 -3.39 2.08
CA SER A 287 12.72 -2.34 1.78
C SER A 287 11.89 -2.59 0.50
N TYR A 288 11.96 -3.80 -0.05
CA TYR A 288 11.18 -4.16 -1.23
C TYR A 288 9.70 -4.37 -0.90
N ASN A 289 8.87 -4.06 -1.87
CA ASN A 289 7.43 -4.27 -1.83
C ASN A 289 7.01 -5.32 -2.86
N ALA A 290 5.85 -5.92 -2.63
CA ALA A 290 5.20 -6.75 -3.62
C ALA A 290 3.69 -6.73 -3.43
N VAL A 291 2.96 -6.83 -4.53
CA VAL A 291 1.52 -7.00 -4.54
C VAL A 291 1.19 -8.29 -5.27
N PHE A 292 0.51 -9.18 -4.57
CA PHE A 292 0.02 -10.45 -5.04
C PHE A 292 -1.46 -10.31 -5.37
N VAL A 293 -1.86 -10.79 -6.54
CA VAL A 293 -3.24 -10.71 -7.05
C VAL A 293 -3.67 -12.11 -7.48
N HIS A 294 -4.83 -12.54 -6.98
CA HIS A 294 -5.48 -13.76 -7.42
C HIS A 294 -6.72 -13.45 -8.27
N GLY A 295 -6.72 -13.94 -9.50
CA GLY A 295 -7.84 -13.84 -10.43
C GLY A 295 -8.28 -15.22 -10.90
N ASP A 296 -9.58 -15.37 -11.19
CA ASP A 296 -10.19 -16.65 -11.55
C ASP A 296 -9.63 -17.28 -12.85
N ALA A 297 -9.25 -16.45 -13.82
CA ALA A 297 -8.70 -16.91 -15.09
C ALA A 297 -7.17 -16.94 -15.11
N VAL A 298 -6.50 -15.92 -14.56
CA VAL A 298 -5.04 -15.80 -14.60
C VAL A 298 -4.35 -16.60 -13.49
N GLY A 299 -5.09 -16.93 -12.43
CA GLY A 299 -4.51 -17.51 -11.21
C GLY A 299 -3.71 -16.48 -10.42
N ASP A 300 -2.58 -16.92 -9.85
CA ASP A 300 -1.73 -16.11 -9.00
C ASP A 300 -0.75 -15.28 -9.84
N THR A 301 -0.72 -13.98 -9.61
CA THR A 301 0.26 -13.05 -10.17
C THR A 301 0.91 -12.23 -9.07
N MET A 302 2.18 -11.87 -9.24
CA MET A 302 2.88 -11.03 -8.26
C MET A 302 3.66 -9.92 -8.97
N PHE A 303 3.50 -8.70 -8.48
CA PHE A 303 4.22 -7.51 -8.90
C PHE A 303 5.20 -7.12 -7.80
N TYR A 304 6.49 -7.08 -8.13
CA TYR A 304 7.57 -6.92 -7.16
C TYR A 304 8.52 -5.80 -7.59
N GLY A 305 9.01 -5.01 -6.63
CA GLY A 305 9.98 -3.96 -6.91
C GLY A 305 10.19 -3.01 -5.73
N ARG A 306 10.65 -1.80 -6.04
CA ARG A 306 10.84 -0.75 -5.05
C ARG A 306 9.52 0.00 -4.82
N GLY A 307 9.01 -0.07 -3.59
CA GLY A 307 7.74 0.55 -3.18
C GLY A 307 7.81 2.04 -2.91
N ALA A 308 9.02 2.62 -2.87
CA ALA A 308 9.27 4.05 -2.63
C ALA A 308 10.64 4.44 -3.22
N GLY A 309 10.93 5.74 -3.21
CA GLY A 309 12.19 6.31 -3.66
C GLY A 309 12.01 7.33 -4.78
N GLU A 310 13.00 8.23 -4.93
CA GLU A 310 12.95 9.32 -5.91
C GLU A 310 12.66 8.82 -7.33
N LEU A 311 13.53 7.99 -7.88
CA LEU A 311 13.42 7.51 -9.26
C LEU A 311 12.35 6.43 -9.46
N PRO A 312 12.17 5.44 -8.57
CA PRO A 312 11.07 4.47 -8.73
C PRO A 312 9.70 5.13 -8.80
N THR A 313 9.39 6.04 -7.88
CA THR A 313 8.12 6.75 -7.87
C THR A 313 7.99 7.69 -9.07
N ALA A 314 9.08 8.38 -9.44
CA ALA A 314 9.10 9.22 -10.64
C ALA A 314 8.85 8.41 -11.94
N SER A 315 9.32 7.17 -12.01
CA SER A 315 9.06 6.28 -13.13
C SER A 315 7.57 5.99 -13.31
N ALA A 316 6.85 5.71 -12.22
CA ALA A 316 5.40 5.48 -12.27
C ALA A 316 4.64 6.75 -12.68
N VAL A 317 5.00 7.91 -12.11
CA VAL A 317 4.43 9.21 -12.52
C VAL A 317 4.66 9.49 -13.99
N ALA A 318 5.89 9.27 -14.49
CA ALA A 318 6.21 9.45 -15.91
C ALA A 318 5.41 8.47 -16.79
N GLY A 319 5.19 7.23 -16.34
CA GLY A 319 4.32 6.26 -16.99
C GLY A 319 2.89 6.78 -17.17
N ASP A 320 2.32 7.35 -16.12
CA ASP A 320 1.00 8.00 -16.16
C ASP A 320 0.99 9.19 -17.13
N VAL A 321 2.04 10.02 -17.15
CA VAL A 321 2.16 11.11 -18.11
C VAL A 321 2.18 10.58 -19.55
N PHE A 322 2.89 9.45 -19.82
CA PHE A 322 2.86 8.80 -21.12
C PHE A 322 1.45 8.37 -21.54
N GLU A 323 0.70 7.80 -20.62
CA GLU A 323 -0.66 7.34 -20.88
C GLU A 323 -1.60 8.53 -21.16
N VAL A 324 -1.52 9.61 -20.36
CA VAL A 324 -2.27 10.85 -20.61
C VAL A 324 -1.98 11.40 -22.02
N VAL A 325 -0.70 11.50 -22.41
CA VAL A 325 -0.31 12.01 -23.73
C VAL A 325 -0.85 11.13 -24.87
N ARG A 326 -0.84 9.81 -24.70
CA ARG A 326 -1.44 8.87 -25.68
C ARG A 326 -2.94 9.09 -25.81
N ASN A 327 -3.64 9.24 -24.67
CA ASN A 327 -5.07 9.49 -24.63
C ASN A 327 -5.42 10.84 -25.29
N MET A 328 -4.64 11.89 -25.01
CA MET A 328 -4.80 13.20 -25.66
C MET A 328 -4.65 13.11 -27.19
N LYS A 329 -3.64 12.36 -27.68
CA LYS A 329 -3.40 12.17 -29.11
C LYS A 329 -4.49 11.36 -29.82
N ALA A 330 -5.08 10.42 -29.10
CA ALA A 330 -6.17 9.58 -29.60
C ALA A 330 -7.56 10.19 -29.36
N ASP A 331 -7.63 11.39 -28.77
CA ASP A 331 -8.88 12.07 -28.36
C ASP A 331 -9.79 11.19 -27.50
N CYS A 332 -9.19 10.49 -26.52
CA CYS A 332 -9.88 9.55 -25.64
C CYS A 332 -9.56 9.74 -24.16
N CYS A 333 -9.24 10.98 -23.72
CA CYS A 333 -9.05 11.28 -22.30
C CYS A 333 -10.31 10.92 -21.49
N GLY A 334 -10.10 10.43 -20.28
CA GLY A 334 -11.19 9.98 -19.40
C GLY A 334 -11.77 8.60 -19.76
N ARG A 335 -11.18 7.86 -20.73
CA ARG A 335 -11.64 6.53 -21.13
C ARG A 335 -11.57 5.50 -19.99
N VAL A 336 -10.59 5.61 -19.12
CA VAL A 336 -10.41 4.75 -17.93
C VAL A 336 -10.61 5.61 -16.68
N GLY A 337 -11.86 5.83 -16.35
CA GLY A 337 -12.25 6.64 -15.18
C GLY A 337 -12.31 5.83 -13.88
N CYS A 338 -13.28 6.19 -13.03
CA CYS A 338 -13.58 5.44 -11.82
C CYS A 338 -14.19 4.08 -12.17
N THR A 339 -13.58 3.01 -11.65
CA THR A 339 -14.08 1.64 -11.85
C THR A 339 -15.03 1.19 -10.74
N CYS A 340 -15.32 2.03 -9.73
CA CYS A 340 -16.22 1.69 -8.62
C CYS A 340 -17.70 1.77 -9.06
N TYR A 341 -18.16 0.82 -9.88
CA TYR A 341 -19.55 0.72 -10.32
C TYR A 341 -20.40 -0.20 -9.44
N LYS A 342 -19.76 -0.97 -8.54
CA LYS A 342 -20.43 -1.83 -7.57
C LYS A 342 -20.59 -1.10 -6.24
N THR A 343 -21.54 -1.57 -5.44
CA THR A 343 -21.72 -1.19 -4.03
C THR A 343 -21.74 -2.47 -3.21
N LEU A 344 -20.55 -2.96 -2.89
CA LEU A 344 -20.39 -4.15 -2.06
C LEU A 344 -20.27 -3.73 -0.58
N PRO A 345 -20.92 -4.48 0.34
CA PRO A 345 -20.72 -4.22 1.76
C PRO A 345 -19.27 -4.55 2.15
N VAL A 346 -18.70 -3.73 3.03
CA VAL A 346 -17.43 -4.06 3.67
C VAL A 346 -17.75 -4.75 4.98
N LYS A 347 -17.22 -5.97 5.16
CA LYS A 347 -17.47 -6.79 6.34
C LYS A 347 -16.87 -6.15 7.59
N ASN A 348 -17.58 -6.30 8.70
CA ASN A 348 -16.97 -6.06 9.99
C ASN A 348 -15.90 -7.13 10.24
N MET A 349 -14.77 -6.75 10.85
CA MET A 349 -13.68 -7.68 11.15
C MET A 349 -14.15 -8.87 11.99
N ALA A 350 -15.10 -8.68 12.90
CA ALA A 350 -15.67 -9.74 13.73
C ALA A 350 -16.33 -10.88 12.93
N ASP A 351 -16.79 -10.59 11.70
CA ASP A 351 -17.47 -11.54 10.82
C ASP A 351 -16.49 -12.26 9.87
N THR A 352 -15.22 -11.84 9.84
CA THR A 352 -14.20 -12.50 9.05
C THR A 352 -13.70 -13.78 9.71
N HIS A 353 -13.08 -14.65 8.93
CA HIS A 353 -12.55 -15.92 9.43
C HIS A 353 -11.04 -15.98 9.22
N ASN A 354 -10.31 -16.25 10.30
CA ASN A 354 -8.86 -16.32 10.28
C ASN A 354 -8.37 -17.52 11.10
N ARG A 355 -7.12 -17.90 10.89
CA ARG A 355 -6.36 -18.77 11.78
C ARG A 355 -5.46 -17.91 12.64
N TYR A 356 -5.20 -18.36 13.85
CA TYR A 356 -4.41 -17.61 14.83
C TYR A 356 -3.26 -18.45 15.38
N PHE A 357 -2.12 -17.80 15.51
CA PHE A 357 -1.02 -18.19 16.36
C PHE A 357 -1.14 -17.43 17.68
N LEU A 358 -1.19 -18.16 18.80
CA LEU A 358 -1.13 -17.58 20.15
C LEU A 358 0.08 -18.13 20.87
N ARG A 359 0.76 -17.25 21.60
CA ARG A 359 1.81 -17.62 22.54
C ARG A 359 1.41 -17.17 23.93
N LEU A 360 1.22 -18.14 24.82
CA LEU A 360 0.72 -17.98 26.17
C LEU A 360 1.83 -18.28 27.18
N GLN A 361 1.92 -17.45 28.20
CA GLN A 361 2.65 -17.78 29.41
C GLN A 361 1.65 -18.30 30.43
N VAL A 362 1.81 -19.54 30.89
CA VAL A 362 0.85 -20.25 31.72
C VAL A 362 1.52 -20.79 32.99
N GLU A 363 0.72 -21.20 33.96
CA GLU A 363 1.22 -21.95 35.12
C GLU A 363 1.74 -23.33 34.68
N ASP A 364 2.84 -23.77 35.31
CA ASP A 364 3.38 -25.13 35.05
C ASP A 364 2.84 -26.11 36.08
N ARG A 365 1.60 -26.59 35.87
CA ARG A 365 0.92 -27.57 36.68
C ARG A 365 0.04 -28.48 35.86
N CYS A 366 -0.28 -29.66 36.43
CA CYS A 366 -1.22 -30.59 35.82
C CYS A 366 -2.59 -29.93 35.57
N GLY A 367 -3.18 -30.21 34.40
CA GLY A 367 -4.52 -29.77 34.03
C GLY A 367 -4.59 -28.43 33.27
N VAL A 368 -3.55 -27.61 33.27
CA VAL A 368 -3.56 -26.28 32.62
C VAL A 368 -3.89 -26.36 31.12
N LEU A 369 -3.35 -27.32 30.42
CA LEU A 369 -3.70 -27.49 28.98
C LEU A 369 -5.16 -27.84 28.76
N ALA A 370 -5.76 -28.64 29.64
CA ALA A 370 -7.18 -28.98 29.58
C ALA A 370 -8.03 -27.72 29.79
N GLU A 371 -7.73 -26.92 30.82
CA GLU A 371 -8.42 -25.66 31.10
C GLU A 371 -8.32 -24.70 29.92
N ILE A 372 -7.16 -24.56 29.31
CA ILE A 372 -6.98 -23.71 28.12
C ILE A 372 -7.86 -24.21 26.96
N LEU A 373 -7.85 -25.54 26.69
CA LEU A 373 -8.61 -26.10 25.57
C LEU A 373 -10.12 -26.04 25.78
N GLU A 374 -10.62 -26.00 27.04
CA GLU A 374 -12.02 -25.80 27.36
C GLU A 374 -12.51 -24.41 26.89
N HIS A 375 -11.67 -23.34 27.01
CA HIS A 375 -12.02 -22.02 26.51
C HIS A 375 -12.17 -22.03 24.99
N PHE A 376 -11.32 -22.76 24.26
CA PHE A 376 -11.46 -22.91 22.81
C PHE A 376 -12.74 -23.70 22.45
N ALA A 377 -13.00 -24.80 23.14
CA ALA A 377 -14.17 -25.64 22.89
C ALA A 377 -15.48 -24.91 23.13
N LYS A 378 -15.57 -24.07 24.17
CA LYS A 378 -16.74 -23.26 24.52
C LYS A 378 -17.22 -22.38 23.36
N TYR A 379 -16.31 -21.85 22.55
CA TYR A 379 -16.62 -21.00 21.40
C TYR A 379 -16.42 -21.68 20.04
N GLN A 380 -16.39 -23.01 20.03
CA GLN A 380 -16.20 -23.83 18.81
C GLN A 380 -14.94 -23.48 18.01
N ALA A 381 -13.93 -22.95 18.67
CA ALA A 381 -12.63 -22.66 18.09
C ALA A 381 -11.75 -23.92 18.07
N SER A 382 -11.67 -24.59 16.94
CA SER A 382 -10.85 -25.80 16.80
C SER A 382 -9.36 -25.45 16.82
N VAL A 383 -8.57 -26.24 17.55
CA VAL A 383 -7.11 -26.17 17.58
C VAL A 383 -6.52 -27.09 16.52
N ALA A 384 -5.58 -26.56 15.74
CA ALA A 384 -4.83 -27.33 14.75
C ALA A 384 -3.55 -27.91 15.32
N GLN A 385 -2.87 -27.14 16.18
CA GLN A 385 -1.60 -27.53 16.79
C GLN A 385 -1.47 -26.89 18.17
N ILE A 386 -0.90 -27.62 19.10
CA ILE A 386 -0.49 -27.11 20.41
C ILE A 386 0.93 -27.59 20.71
N MET A 387 1.73 -26.72 21.28
CA MET A 387 3.10 -27.01 21.69
C MET A 387 3.38 -26.40 23.04
N GLN A 388 3.90 -27.16 23.97
CA GLN A 388 4.39 -26.67 25.25
C GLN A 388 5.91 -26.70 25.27
N LYS A 389 6.53 -25.62 25.74
CA LYS A 389 7.97 -25.52 25.98
C LYS A 389 8.24 -25.10 27.40
N GLU A 390 9.34 -25.57 27.96
CA GLU A 390 9.81 -25.14 29.25
C GLU A 390 10.09 -23.63 29.25
N SER A 391 9.70 -22.96 30.31
CA SER A 391 10.00 -21.54 30.54
C SER A 391 11.29 -21.39 31.35
N LYS A 392 12.01 -20.29 31.10
CA LYS A 392 13.15 -19.90 31.95
C LYS A 392 12.71 -19.43 33.35
N ARG A 393 11.42 -19.18 33.56
CA ARG A 393 10.86 -18.77 34.87
C ARG A 393 10.34 -20.01 35.57
N PRO A 394 10.70 -20.22 36.85
CA PRO A 394 10.16 -21.30 37.66
C PRO A 394 8.63 -21.20 37.71
N ASP A 395 7.95 -22.31 37.83
CA ASP A 395 6.50 -22.46 37.92
C ASP A 395 5.70 -21.88 36.75
N THR A 396 6.35 -21.72 35.60
CA THR A 396 5.66 -21.29 34.38
C THR A 396 6.08 -22.13 33.18
N ALA A 397 5.14 -22.37 32.28
CA ALA A 397 5.38 -22.97 30.95
C ALA A 397 4.97 -21.99 29.84
N GLU A 398 5.49 -22.20 28.67
CA GLU A 398 5.07 -21.48 27.48
C GLU A 398 4.27 -22.42 26.58
N VAL A 399 3.05 -22.02 26.25
CA VAL A 399 2.17 -22.77 25.37
C VAL A 399 1.94 -21.97 24.10
N VAL A 400 2.17 -22.61 22.96
CA VAL A 400 1.84 -22.09 21.63
C VAL A 400 0.65 -22.85 21.10
N VAL A 401 -0.37 -22.13 20.66
CA VAL A 401 -1.60 -22.68 20.08
C VAL A 401 -1.76 -22.14 18.66
N ILE A 402 -2.04 -23.02 17.69
CA ILE A 402 -2.47 -22.63 16.35
C ILE A 402 -3.90 -23.13 16.17
N THR A 403 -4.80 -22.20 15.83
CA THR A 403 -6.19 -22.56 15.56
C THR A 403 -6.39 -23.09 14.14
N LYS A 404 -7.47 -23.81 13.91
CA LYS A 404 -8.08 -23.91 12.59
C LYS A 404 -8.77 -22.61 12.26
N LEU A 405 -9.42 -22.53 11.11
CA LEU A 405 -10.23 -21.39 10.69
C LEU A 405 -11.33 -21.16 11.73
N VAL A 406 -11.44 -19.95 12.23
CA VAL A 406 -12.42 -19.54 13.25
C VAL A 406 -12.88 -18.12 12.96
N SER A 407 -14.15 -17.79 13.24
CA SER A 407 -14.61 -16.42 13.13
C SER A 407 -13.88 -15.54 14.15
N GLU A 408 -13.51 -14.32 13.73
CA GLU A 408 -12.75 -13.42 14.59
C GLU A 408 -13.54 -13.06 15.86
N GLY A 409 -14.86 -12.89 15.75
CA GLY A 409 -15.71 -12.66 16.90
C GLY A 409 -15.71 -13.81 17.92
N ALA A 410 -15.69 -15.08 17.47
CA ALA A 410 -15.55 -16.22 18.37
C ALA A 410 -14.16 -16.29 18.99
N PHE A 411 -13.13 -16.03 18.20
CA PHE A 411 -11.75 -16.03 18.67
C PHE A 411 -11.47 -14.95 19.73
N PHE A 412 -12.02 -13.74 19.56
CA PHE A 412 -11.87 -12.69 20.57
C PHE A 412 -12.55 -13.03 21.90
N LYS A 413 -13.64 -13.80 21.88
CA LYS A 413 -14.23 -14.33 23.13
C LYS A 413 -13.33 -15.35 23.79
N VAL A 414 -12.68 -16.24 23.02
CA VAL A 414 -11.63 -17.14 23.55
C VAL A 414 -10.50 -16.35 24.19
N LYS A 415 -10.03 -15.29 23.51
CA LYS A 415 -8.97 -14.42 24.03
C LYS A 415 -9.37 -13.80 25.36
N GLU A 416 -10.57 -13.25 25.48
CA GLU A 416 -11.09 -12.65 26.71
C GLU A 416 -11.16 -13.67 27.86
N GLU A 417 -11.63 -14.89 27.60
CA GLU A 417 -11.64 -15.97 28.59
C GLU A 417 -10.22 -16.35 29.04
N LEU A 418 -9.29 -16.45 28.10
CA LEU A 418 -7.88 -16.73 28.42
C LEU A 418 -7.24 -15.62 29.25
N GLU A 419 -7.54 -14.35 28.97
CA GLU A 419 -7.05 -13.21 29.76
C GLU A 419 -7.59 -13.20 31.20
N ASN A 420 -8.78 -13.74 31.41
CA ASN A 420 -9.42 -13.84 32.70
C ASN A 420 -9.13 -15.19 33.43
N SER A 421 -8.48 -16.14 32.77
CA SER A 421 -8.16 -17.45 33.34
C SER A 421 -7.02 -17.36 34.34
N ALA A 422 -7.17 -17.97 35.52
CA ALA A 422 -6.14 -18.03 36.52
C ALA A 422 -4.89 -18.81 36.06
N SER A 423 -5.06 -19.74 35.13
CA SER A 423 -3.98 -20.55 34.57
C SER A 423 -3.12 -19.82 33.54
N VAL A 424 -3.63 -18.72 32.96
CA VAL A 424 -2.95 -17.93 31.94
C VAL A 424 -2.41 -16.66 32.58
N ARG A 425 -1.10 -16.56 32.70
CA ARG A 425 -0.45 -15.37 33.28
C ARG A 425 -0.39 -14.21 32.28
N LYS A 426 -0.25 -14.53 30.97
CA LYS A 426 -0.15 -13.54 29.92
C LYS A 426 -0.36 -14.15 28.53
N ILE A 427 -1.14 -13.49 27.70
CA ILE A 427 -1.08 -13.68 26.23
C ILE A 427 0.12 -12.87 25.73
N SER A 428 1.19 -13.56 25.39
CA SER A 428 2.46 -12.92 25.01
C SER A 428 2.48 -12.47 23.55
N SER A 429 1.72 -13.14 22.69
CA SER A 429 1.61 -12.82 21.26
C SER A 429 0.32 -13.41 20.67
N MET A 430 -0.23 -12.72 19.71
CA MET A 430 -1.38 -13.12 18.93
C MET A 430 -1.16 -12.61 17.49
N ILE A 431 -1.06 -13.52 16.53
CA ILE A 431 -0.76 -13.18 15.13
C ILE A 431 -1.66 -14.02 14.24
N ARG A 432 -2.20 -13.43 13.17
CA ARG A 432 -2.96 -14.18 12.16
C ARG A 432 -2.04 -15.08 11.35
N VAL A 433 -2.55 -16.21 10.92
CA VAL A 433 -1.83 -17.18 10.09
C VAL A 433 -2.50 -17.23 8.72
N TYR A 434 -1.72 -16.96 7.68
CA TYR A 434 -2.22 -17.02 6.30
C TYR A 434 -2.70 -18.45 5.97
N GLN A 435 -3.80 -18.50 5.30
CA GLN A 435 -4.34 -19.74 4.71
C GLN A 435 -4.82 -19.41 3.29
N LYS A 436 -4.36 -20.21 2.36
CA LYS A 436 -4.89 -20.22 0.98
C LYS A 436 -6.25 -20.90 0.94
#